data_86ffb141346fdddca4aa48a96be217e2
#
_entry.id   86ffb141346fdddca4aa48a96be217e2
#
_cell.length_a   1.000
_cell.length_b   1.000
_cell.length_c   1.000
_cell.angle_alpha   90.00
_cell.angle_beta   90.00
_cell.angle_gamma   90.00
#
_symmetry.space_group_name_H-M   'P 1'
#
loop_
_entity.id
_entity.type
_entity.pdbx_description
1 polymer ?
#
loop_
_entity_poly.entity_id
_entity_poly.type
_entity_poly.pdbx_seq_one_letter_code
_entity_poly.pdbx_strand_id
1 'polypeptide(L)'
;MNKIFKLMTAVMMVLTAVTFSACKKSFDNPPGAGDPDIVANTSIKALKAMHTSSGAYDVITSDLIISGVVVADDKSGNLYKQLYIQDATGGLQTMLAENRLHGTYTLARRILPK
;
A
#
# COMPACT_ATOMS: atom_id res chain seq x y z
N MET A 1 -31.59 -33.52 38.85
CA MET A 1 -31.08 -32.42 38.02
C MET A 1 -32.25 -31.78 37.30
N ASN A 2 -32.64 -30.59 37.73
CA ASN A 2 -33.93 -29.97 37.43
C ASN A 2 -34.07 -29.63 35.96
N LYS A 3 -35.27 -29.81 35.41
CA LYS A 3 -35.61 -29.45 34.01
C LYS A 3 -35.25 -27.98 33.69
N ILE A 4 -35.35 -27.11 34.72
CA ILE A 4 -34.97 -25.70 34.64
C ILE A 4 -33.48 -25.51 34.38
N PHE A 5 -32.60 -26.32 35.00
CA PHE A 5 -31.15 -26.22 34.79
C PHE A 5 -30.78 -26.63 33.36
N LYS A 6 -31.38 -27.65 32.80
CA LYS A 6 -31.19 -28.07 31.41
C LYS A 6 -31.70 -27.01 30.42
N LEU A 7 -32.79 -26.35 30.75
CA LEU A 7 -33.35 -25.28 29.92
C LEU A 7 -32.42 -24.04 29.93
N MET A 8 -31.90 -23.66 31.10
CA MET A 8 -30.94 -22.54 31.20
C MET A 8 -29.63 -22.80 30.46
N THR A 9 -29.09 -24.00 30.53
CA THR A 9 -27.85 -24.36 29.77
C THR A 9 -28.11 -24.35 28.28
N ALA A 10 -29.27 -24.82 27.81
CA ALA A 10 -29.62 -24.77 26.39
C ALA A 10 -29.77 -23.33 25.87
N VAL A 11 -30.41 -22.45 26.63
CA VAL A 11 -30.58 -21.03 26.27
C VAL A 11 -29.24 -20.31 26.27
N MET A 12 -28.36 -20.59 27.23
CA MET A 12 -27.03 -19.99 27.28
C MET A 12 -26.12 -20.45 26.07
N MET A 13 -26.27 -21.69 25.64
CA MET A 13 -25.55 -22.24 24.48
C MET A 13 -26.04 -21.62 23.16
N VAL A 14 -27.31 -21.32 23.02
CA VAL A 14 -27.88 -20.63 21.87
C VAL A 14 -27.45 -19.15 21.84
N LEU A 15 -27.40 -18.48 23.00
CA LEU A 15 -26.96 -17.09 23.07
C LEU A 15 -25.47 -16.89 22.66
N THR A 16 -24.60 -17.86 22.99
CA THR A 16 -23.19 -17.80 22.60
C THR A 16 -22.96 -18.06 21.10
N ALA A 17 -23.83 -18.83 20.46
CA ALA A 17 -23.73 -19.12 19.03
C ALA A 17 -24.05 -17.91 18.14
N VAL A 18 -24.87 -16.97 18.61
CA VAL A 18 -25.28 -15.79 17.83
C VAL A 18 -24.19 -14.71 17.79
N THR A 19 -23.25 -14.69 18.75
CA THR A 19 -22.23 -13.65 18.82
C THR A 19 -21.06 -13.83 17.87
N PHE A 20 -20.88 -15.00 17.26
CA PHE A 20 -19.77 -15.26 16.31
C PHE A 20 -20.04 -14.87 14.85
N SER A 21 -21.26 -14.40 14.53
CA SER A 21 -21.64 -14.09 13.15
C SER A 21 -21.41 -12.64 12.72
N ALA A 22 -20.87 -11.76 13.58
CA ALA A 22 -20.90 -10.32 13.39
C ALA A 22 -19.65 -9.71 12.74
N CYS A 23 -18.69 -10.51 12.27
CA CYS A 23 -17.46 -9.97 11.66
C CYS A 23 -17.26 -10.39 10.19
N LYS A 24 -18.24 -10.09 9.33
CA LYS A 24 -17.95 -9.93 7.90
C LYS A 24 -17.86 -8.43 7.61
N LYS A 25 -16.71 -7.83 7.88
CA LYS A 25 -16.40 -6.52 7.32
C LYS A 25 -16.02 -6.73 5.85
N SER A 26 -16.99 -6.61 4.96
CA SER A 26 -16.70 -6.26 3.59
C SER A 26 -16.31 -4.77 3.62
N PHE A 27 -15.04 -4.48 3.40
CA PHE A 27 -14.63 -3.11 3.10
C PHE A 27 -15.05 -2.87 1.65
N ASP A 28 -16.09 -2.10 1.45
CA ASP A 28 -16.41 -1.56 0.13
C ASP A 28 -15.23 -0.66 -0.27
N ASN A 29 -14.68 -0.89 -1.45
CA ASN A 29 -13.71 0.03 -2.02
C ASN A 29 -14.34 1.42 -2.10
N PRO A 30 -13.62 2.48 -1.67
CA PRO A 30 -14.15 3.82 -1.77
C PRO A 30 -14.55 4.11 -3.22
N PRO A 31 -15.76 4.67 -3.45
CA PRO A 31 -16.21 5.01 -4.79
C PRO A 31 -15.21 5.99 -5.43
N GLY A 32 -14.69 5.65 -6.59
CA GLY A 32 -13.80 6.51 -7.38
C GLY A 32 -12.31 6.18 -7.35
N ALA A 33 -11.87 5.18 -6.58
CA ALA A 33 -10.53 4.62 -6.73
C ALA A 33 -10.55 3.51 -7.80
N GLY A 34 -10.93 3.84 -9.02
CA GLY A 34 -10.61 2.98 -10.16
C GLY A 34 -9.10 2.85 -10.23
N ASP A 35 -8.58 1.62 -10.35
CA ASP A 35 -7.18 1.45 -10.73
C ASP A 35 -6.96 2.28 -12.00
N PRO A 36 -5.93 3.13 -12.04
CA PRO A 36 -5.60 3.82 -13.28
C PRO A 36 -5.34 2.77 -14.36
N ASP A 37 -5.83 3.00 -15.57
CA ASP A 37 -5.58 2.13 -16.75
C ASP A 37 -4.09 2.03 -17.11
N ILE A 38 -3.23 2.54 -16.23
CA ILE A 38 -1.78 2.57 -16.37
C ILE A 38 -1.23 1.30 -15.70
N VAL A 39 -0.56 0.47 -16.48
CA VAL A 39 0.07 -0.76 -16.02
C VAL A 39 1.59 -0.56 -15.91
N ALA A 40 2.18 -0.95 -14.79
CA ALA A 40 3.63 -0.95 -14.64
C ALA A 40 4.27 -1.93 -15.64
N ASN A 41 5.28 -1.47 -16.35
CA ASN A 41 6.02 -2.26 -17.35
C ASN A 41 7.44 -2.61 -16.89
N THR A 42 7.88 -2.07 -15.75
CA THR A 42 9.25 -2.23 -15.24
C THR A 42 9.24 -2.37 -13.72
N SER A 43 10.09 -3.23 -13.17
CA SER A 43 10.33 -3.36 -11.73
C SER A 43 11.44 -2.43 -11.26
N ILE A 44 11.47 -2.11 -9.96
CA ILE A 44 12.53 -1.30 -9.35
C ILE A 44 13.91 -1.95 -9.54
N LYS A 45 14.00 -3.27 -9.43
CA LYS A 45 15.24 -4.01 -9.68
C LYS A 45 15.71 -3.84 -11.12
N ALA A 46 14.81 -3.97 -12.11
CA ALA A 46 15.15 -3.81 -13.53
C ALA A 46 15.58 -2.38 -13.84
N LEU A 47 14.87 -1.38 -13.27
CA LEU A 47 15.26 0.03 -13.41
C LEU A 47 16.67 0.29 -12.87
N LYS A 48 17.00 -0.21 -11.69
CA LYS A 48 18.34 -0.07 -11.10
C LYS A 48 19.42 -0.77 -11.90
N ALA A 49 19.12 -1.89 -12.55
CA ALA A 49 20.05 -2.64 -13.38
C ALA A 49 20.44 -1.91 -14.68
N MET A 50 19.68 -0.87 -15.08
CA MET A 50 20.04 -0.04 -16.24
C MET A 50 21.22 0.87 -15.94
N HIS A 51 21.48 1.21 -14.66
CA HIS A 51 22.64 1.99 -14.25
C HIS A 51 23.88 1.07 -14.18
N THR A 52 24.80 1.26 -15.10
CA THR A 52 25.98 0.40 -15.25
C THR A 52 27.31 1.10 -14.91
N SER A 53 27.31 2.44 -14.81
CA SER A 53 28.53 3.24 -14.64
C SER A 53 28.52 3.97 -13.30
N SER A 54 29.52 3.70 -12.43
CA SER A 54 29.71 4.42 -11.19
C SER A 54 30.10 5.89 -11.46
N GLY A 55 29.36 6.84 -10.86
CA GLY A 55 29.67 8.27 -10.91
C GLY A 55 29.13 9.04 -12.10
N ALA A 56 28.35 8.40 -12.99
CA ALA A 56 27.64 9.04 -14.09
C ALA A 56 26.14 9.05 -13.84
N TYR A 57 25.43 9.96 -14.51
CA TYR A 57 23.96 9.98 -14.56
C TYR A 57 23.49 9.35 -15.85
N ASP A 58 22.56 8.41 -15.75
CA ASP A 58 21.88 7.86 -16.91
C ASP A 58 20.57 8.59 -17.15
N VAL A 59 20.36 9.05 -18.38
CA VAL A 59 19.10 9.65 -18.81
C VAL A 59 18.24 8.57 -19.44
N ILE A 60 17.12 8.26 -18.80
CA ILE A 60 16.15 7.29 -19.30
C ILE A 60 15.14 8.04 -20.16
N THR A 61 15.15 7.78 -21.46
CA THR A 61 14.23 8.37 -22.44
C THR A 61 13.07 7.45 -22.82
N SER A 62 13.16 6.18 -22.43
CA SER A 62 12.10 5.19 -22.66
C SER A 62 10.91 5.40 -21.73
N ASP A 63 9.72 5.05 -22.20
CA ASP A 63 8.48 5.15 -21.45
C ASP A 63 8.39 4.02 -20.40
N LEU A 64 9.04 4.23 -19.27
CA LEU A 64 9.07 3.27 -18.16
C LEU A 64 8.07 3.68 -17.09
N ILE A 65 7.26 2.73 -16.68
CA ILE A 65 6.27 2.89 -15.60
C ILE A 65 6.59 1.84 -14.53
N ILE A 66 6.93 2.29 -13.34
CA ILE A 66 7.12 1.43 -12.18
C ILE A 66 5.90 1.53 -11.25
N SER A 67 5.62 0.48 -10.49
CA SER A 67 4.60 0.50 -9.43
C SER A 67 5.28 0.28 -8.09
N GLY A 68 5.07 1.20 -7.16
CA GLY A 68 5.63 1.08 -5.82
C GLY A 68 4.71 1.63 -4.75
N VAL A 69 4.91 1.15 -3.52
CA VAL A 69 4.23 1.66 -2.33
C VAL A 69 5.13 2.69 -1.66
N VAL A 70 4.60 3.84 -1.28
CA VAL A 70 5.32 4.88 -0.55
C VAL A 70 5.64 4.38 0.86
N VAL A 71 6.92 4.26 1.20
CA VAL A 71 7.40 3.77 2.50
C VAL A 71 8.04 4.87 3.35
N ALA A 72 8.43 5.99 2.75
CA ALA A 72 8.85 7.20 3.47
C ALA A 72 8.53 8.44 2.63
N ASP A 73 8.16 9.52 3.32
CA ASP A 73 7.79 10.80 2.74
C ASP A 73 8.49 11.98 3.48
N ASP A 74 8.20 13.22 3.05
CA ASP A 74 8.79 14.45 3.56
C ASP A 74 8.02 15.07 4.76
N LYS A 75 7.05 14.35 5.35
CA LYS A 75 6.18 14.88 6.41
C LYS A 75 6.96 15.23 7.70
N SER A 76 7.94 14.41 8.05
CA SER A 76 8.75 14.58 9.27
C SER A 76 9.81 15.68 9.14
N GLY A 77 10.04 16.23 7.95
CA GLY A 77 11.09 17.21 7.67
C GLY A 77 12.50 16.63 7.52
N ASN A 78 12.68 15.33 7.71
CA ASN A 78 13.97 14.64 7.52
C ASN A 78 14.31 14.41 6.04
N LEU A 79 13.30 14.40 5.19
CA LEU A 79 13.43 14.28 3.75
C LEU A 79 12.96 15.59 3.11
N TYR A 80 13.68 16.06 2.11
CA TYR A 80 13.31 17.26 1.36
C TYR A 80 13.16 16.91 -0.11
N LYS A 81 11.96 17.07 -0.64
CA LYS A 81 11.62 16.73 -2.04
C LYS A 81 11.93 15.27 -2.40
N GLN A 82 11.85 14.36 -1.44
CA GLN A 82 12.21 12.97 -1.60
C GLN A 82 11.07 12.07 -1.12
N LEU A 83 10.85 11.00 -1.86
CA LEU A 83 10.02 9.87 -1.48
C LEU A 83 10.83 8.59 -1.58
N TYR A 84 10.53 7.63 -0.72
CA TYR A 84 10.99 6.27 -0.88
C TYR A 84 9.81 5.40 -1.26
N ILE A 85 9.96 4.68 -2.35
CA ILE A 85 8.96 3.72 -2.83
C ILE A 85 9.56 2.32 -2.85
N GLN A 86 8.71 1.33 -2.67
CA GLN A 86 9.11 -0.07 -2.64
C GLN A 86 8.13 -0.92 -3.44
N ASP A 87 8.67 -1.87 -4.20
CA ASP A 87 7.95 -2.98 -4.82
C ASP A 87 8.44 -4.33 -4.25
N ALA A 88 7.98 -5.44 -4.80
CA ALA A 88 8.42 -6.78 -4.39
C ALA A 88 9.92 -7.05 -4.71
N THR A 89 10.54 -6.23 -5.55
CA THR A 89 11.92 -6.44 -6.05
C THR A 89 12.95 -5.55 -5.40
N GLY A 90 12.53 -4.45 -4.75
CA GLY A 90 13.43 -3.54 -4.05
C GLY A 90 12.83 -2.19 -3.71
N GLY A 91 13.64 -1.29 -3.18
CA GLY A 91 13.29 0.09 -2.85
C GLY A 91 14.01 1.09 -3.76
N LEU A 92 13.38 2.24 -3.99
CA LEU A 92 13.89 3.34 -4.79
C LEU A 92 13.69 4.66 -4.06
N GLN A 93 14.75 5.46 -3.96
CA GLN A 93 14.65 6.87 -3.59
C GLN A 93 14.27 7.67 -4.84
N THR A 94 13.22 8.46 -4.73
CA THR A 94 12.73 9.31 -5.83
C THR A 94 12.78 10.76 -5.39
N MET A 95 13.37 11.62 -6.19
CA MET A 95 13.39 13.07 -6.00
C MET A 95 12.38 13.72 -6.94
N LEU A 96 11.52 14.57 -6.39
CA LEU A 96 10.51 15.29 -7.16
C LEU A 96 10.73 16.81 -7.02
N ALA A 97 10.40 17.55 -8.06
CA ALA A 97 10.53 19.02 -8.06
C ALA A 97 9.52 19.74 -7.14
N GLU A 98 8.57 19.02 -6.57
CA GLU A 98 7.51 19.54 -5.72
C GLU A 98 7.88 19.53 -4.23
N ASN A 99 7.21 20.39 -3.47
CA ASN A 99 7.30 20.44 -2.00
C ASN A 99 6.04 19.81 -1.38
N ARG A 100 6.15 19.33 -0.13
CA ARG A 100 5.04 18.75 0.64
C ARG A 100 4.47 17.50 -0.05
N LEU A 101 5.34 16.61 -0.47
CA LEU A 101 4.99 15.38 -1.18
C LEU A 101 4.03 14.50 -0.38
N HIS A 102 4.11 14.54 0.96
CA HIS A 102 3.22 13.81 1.86
C HIS A 102 1.72 14.15 1.68
N GLY A 103 1.39 15.31 1.14
CA GLY A 103 0.01 15.69 0.86
C GLY A 103 -0.60 14.93 -0.32
N THR A 104 0.21 14.66 -1.32
CA THR A 104 -0.20 13.96 -2.56
C THR A 104 0.16 12.47 -2.51
N TYR A 105 1.36 12.16 -2.01
CA TYR A 105 1.95 10.82 -1.98
C TYR A 105 2.04 10.31 -0.54
N THR A 106 0.90 9.99 0.05
CA THR A 106 0.84 9.53 1.45
C THR A 106 1.47 8.15 1.65
N LEU A 107 2.00 7.91 2.86
CA LEU A 107 2.52 6.61 3.26
C LEU A 107 1.51 5.48 2.99
N ALA A 108 2.02 4.32 2.64
CA ALA A 108 1.27 3.11 2.28
C ALA A 108 0.41 3.24 1.00
N ARG A 109 0.45 4.36 0.30
CA ARG A 109 -0.23 4.53 -0.99
C ARG A 109 0.60 3.92 -2.11
N ARG A 110 -0.06 3.18 -3.00
CA ARG A 110 0.57 2.73 -4.25
C ARG A 110 0.58 3.87 -5.25
N ILE A 111 1.71 4.11 -5.87
CA ILE A 111 1.90 5.10 -6.93
C ILE A 111 2.52 4.45 -8.17
N LEU A 112 2.28 5.06 -9.32
CA LEU A 112 2.85 4.65 -10.61
C LEU A 112 3.63 5.83 -11.21
N PRO A 113 4.86 6.07 -10.78
CA PRO A 113 5.72 7.07 -11.41
C PRO A 113 6.10 6.64 -12.84
N LYS A 114 6.14 7.63 -13.71
CA LYS A 114 6.48 7.53 -15.13
C LYS A 114 7.72 8.38 -15.44
#